data_604923ab5521403ca0b21d108f92fbec
#
_entry.id   604923ab5521403ca0b21d108f92fbec
#
_cell.length_a   1.000
_cell.length_b   1.000
_cell.length_c   1.000
_cell.angle_alpha   90.00
_cell.angle_beta   90.00
_cell.angle_gamma   90.00
#
_symmetry.space_group_name_H-M   'P 1'
#
loop_
_entity.id
_entity.type
_entity.pdbx_description
1 polymer ?
#
loop_
_entity_poly.entity_id
_entity_poly.type
_entity_poly.pdbx_seq_one_letter_code
_entity_poly.pdbx_strand_id
1 'polypeptide(L)'
;GEQNLQDTIVGMASGFPGTNNIPLLYPDGGFGTRLEGGKDAASARYIFTKKEALTDYIFRSEDDPLLTPVNDDGDLVQPEHYMPIIPMILVNGCTAGIGTGWSCTIPCFNPLDIIASIRVWLDNDGEVILEEPETGEICCLLPELVPWYRAFKGEIAASGDNRFKTEGILTRGSKRNTAEITELPIGMWTNKFKESCEDLVMNKKLKAIKNYSSTQDVHFILTESPDGIKCNKSNMKLHTYLYTSNMVLFNEKNQLKKFETPQEIIDKFCVVRLEYYNLRKKHQIKALEQRLQVLGNKERIITEVIEKTVPVMEQDEDATI
;
A
#
# COMPACT_ATOMS: atom_id res chain seq x y z
N GLY A 1 1.67 21.53 5.69
CA GLY A 1 2.89 22.32 5.52
C GLY A 1 4.08 21.43 5.18
N GLU A 2 5.25 22.01 5.08
CA GLU A 2 6.49 21.30 4.65
C GLU A 2 6.78 20.03 5.48
N GLN A 3 6.68 20.12 6.80
CA GLN A 3 6.92 18.97 7.69
C GLN A 3 5.95 17.81 7.39
N ASN A 4 4.69 18.10 7.16
CA ASN A 4 3.71 17.06 6.83
C ASN A 4 4.04 16.35 5.51
N LEU A 5 4.50 17.10 4.49
CA LEU A 5 4.94 16.51 3.23
C LEU A 5 6.18 15.62 3.42
N GLN A 6 7.17 16.07 4.22
CA GLN A 6 8.35 15.29 4.56
C GLN A 6 7.97 13.99 5.27
N ASP A 7 7.10 14.05 6.27
CA ASP A 7 6.62 12.88 7.03
C ASP A 7 5.85 11.90 6.11
N THR A 8 5.07 12.41 5.17
CA THR A 8 4.38 11.60 4.17
C THR A 8 5.36 10.86 3.25
N ILE A 9 6.39 11.55 2.75
CA ILE A 9 7.43 10.95 1.91
C ILE A 9 8.18 9.86 2.68
N VAL A 10 8.55 10.12 3.93
CA VAL A 10 9.18 9.13 4.82
C VAL A 10 8.26 7.92 5.01
N GLY A 11 6.97 8.15 5.28
CA GLY A 11 5.97 7.10 5.42
C GLY A 11 5.85 6.22 4.18
N MET A 12 5.87 6.80 2.98
CA MET A 12 5.78 6.05 1.70
C MET A 12 7.02 5.18 1.42
N ALA A 13 8.16 5.49 2.00
CA ALA A 13 9.40 4.72 1.87
C ALA A 13 9.58 3.65 2.95
N SER A 14 8.80 3.70 4.04
CA SER A 14 8.92 2.75 5.15
C SER A 14 8.46 1.35 4.76
N GLY A 15 9.23 0.31 5.11
CA GLY A 15 8.96 -1.08 4.70
C GLY A 15 9.18 -2.12 5.81
N PHE A 16 9.24 -1.72 7.08
CA PHE A 16 9.30 -2.65 8.20
C PHE A 16 7.89 -3.14 8.62
N PRO A 17 7.76 -4.28 9.34
CA PRO A 17 6.46 -4.83 9.75
C PRO A 17 5.58 -3.81 10.47
N GLY A 18 4.33 -3.68 10.00
CA GLY A 18 3.38 -2.67 10.50
C GLY A 18 3.33 -1.37 9.67
N THR A 19 4.10 -1.31 8.58
CA THR A 19 4.08 -0.23 7.58
C THR A 19 3.71 -0.76 6.20
N ASN A 20 4.22 -0.16 5.10
CA ASN A 20 3.85 -0.58 3.75
C ASN A 20 4.32 -1.99 3.42
N ASN A 21 3.44 -2.79 2.80
CA ASN A 21 3.83 -4.06 2.20
C ASN A 21 4.67 -3.85 0.93
N ILE A 22 4.35 -2.80 0.17
CA ILE A 22 5.09 -2.37 -1.03
C ILE A 22 5.40 -0.89 -0.90
N PRO A 23 6.56 -0.49 -0.37
CA PRO A 23 6.98 0.91 -0.39
C PRO A 23 7.04 1.44 -1.82
N LEU A 24 6.54 2.65 -2.03
CA LEU A 24 6.54 3.30 -3.35
C LEU A 24 7.78 4.15 -3.59
N LEU A 25 8.50 4.48 -2.53
CA LEU A 25 9.73 5.26 -2.56
C LEU A 25 10.88 4.46 -1.96
N TYR A 26 12.07 4.65 -2.53
CA TYR A 26 13.30 4.03 -2.06
C TYR A 26 13.88 4.85 -0.90
N PRO A 27 14.16 4.24 0.27
CA PRO A 27 14.77 4.91 1.42
C PRO A 27 16.29 4.99 1.24
N ASP A 28 16.81 6.16 0.91
CA ASP A 28 18.24 6.43 0.86
C ASP A 28 18.65 7.27 2.08
N GLY A 29 19.14 6.59 3.11
CA GLY A 29 19.47 7.15 4.42
C GLY A 29 18.56 6.66 5.55
N GLY A 30 18.43 7.45 6.61
CA GLY A 30 17.64 7.09 7.80
C GLY A 30 16.16 7.39 7.69
N PHE A 31 15.36 6.49 7.13
CA PHE A 31 13.91 6.63 6.97
C PHE A 31 13.09 6.06 8.14
N GLY A 32 13.72 5.93 9.32
CA GLY A 32 13.09 5.36 10.49
C GLY A 32 13.10 3.84 10.50
N THR A 33 12.89 3.30 11.69
CA THR A 33 12.97 1.85 11.94
C THR A 33 11.79 1.34 12.76
N ARG A 34 11.70 0.02 12.85
CA ARG A 34 10.74 -0.66 13.73
C ARG A 34 10.98 -0.36 15.22
N LEU A 35 12.17 0.13 15.59
CA LEU A 35 12.46 0.45 16.99
C LEU A 35 11.50 1.49 17.55
N GLU A 36 11.24 2.55 16.78
CA GLU A 36 10.38 3.69 17.16
C GLU A 36 9.12 3.84 16.26
N GLY A 37 8.89 2.88 15.35
CA GLY A 37 7.79 2.97 14.41
C GLY A 37 7.94 4.11 13.40
N GLY A 38 9.18 4.37 12.98
CA GLY A 38 9.51 5.39 12.01
C GLY A 38 9.78 6.78 12.60
N LYS A 39 9.55 7.00 13.89
CA LYS A 39 9.80 8.30 14.55
C LYS A 39 11.28 8.64 14.68
N ASP A 40 12.14 7.67 14.50
CA ASP A 40 13.60 7.78 14.47
C ASP A 40 14.14 8.10 13.07
N ALA A 41 13.29 8.57 12.16
CA ALA A 41 13.72 9.07 10.86
C ALA A 41 14.62 10.30 11.03
N ALA A 42 15.68 10.37 10.20
CA ALA A 42 16.57 11.52 10.19
C ALA A 42 15.86 12.75 9.59
N SER A 43 16.36 13.93 9.90
CA SER A 43 15.86 15.17 9.29
C SER A 43 15.96 15.09 7.77
N ALA A 44 14.95 15.58 7.05
CA ALA A 44 14.80 15.48 5.60
C ALA A 44 16.03 15.99 4.82
N ARG A 45 16.76 16.97 5.35
CA ARG A 45 17.99 17.50 4.75
C ARG A 45 19.17 16.50 4.67
N TYR A 46 19.07 15.36 5.36
CA TYR A 46 20.13 14.34 5.40
C TYR A 46 19.78 13.06 4.67
N ILE A 47 18.59 12.98 4.10
CA ILE A 47 18.09 11.79 3.43
C ILE A 47 17.65 12.11 2.01
N PHE A 48 17.70 11.11 1.15
CA PHE A 48 17.32 11.21 -0.25
C PHE A 48 16.32 10.13 -0.59
N THR A 49 15.55 10.34 -1.65
CA THR A 49 14.61 9.34 -2.13
C THR A 49 14.46 9.39 -3.64
N LYS A 50 13.98 8.31 -4.20
CA LYS A 50 13.55 8.17 -5.59
C LYS A 50 12.39 7.19 -5.65
N LYS A 51 11.72 7.10 -6.79
CA LYS A 51 10.72 6.04 -6.97
C LYS A 51 11.38 4.66 -6.86
N GLU A 52 10.69 3.74 -6.20
CA GLU A 52 11.03 2.33 -6.27
C GLU A 52 10.75 1.78 -7.67
N ALA A 53 11.56 0.82 -8.12
CA ALA A 53 11.40 0.23 -9.46
C ALA A 53 9.99 -0.37 -9.66
N LEU A 54 9.41 -0.95 -8.62
CA LEU A 54 8.07 -1.53 -8.67
C LEU A 54 6.97 -0.48 -8.85
N THR A 55 7.21 0.77 -8.46
CA THR A 55 6.24 1.86 -8.58
C THR A 55 5.84 2.13 -10.03
N ASP A 56 6.79 2.06 -10.96
CA ASP A 56 6.52 2.25 -12.40
C ASP A 56 5.73 1.08 -13.02
N TYR A 57 5.76 -0.10 -12.39
CA TYR A 57 4.90 -1.23 -12.78
C TYR A 57 3.48 -1.09 -12.21
N ILE A 58 3.35 -0.51 -11.02
CA ILE A 58 2.04 -0.28 -10.36
C ILE A 58 1.31 0.89 -11.01
N PHE A 59 1.98 2.01 -11.23
CA PHE A 59 1.44 3.21 -11.86
C PHE A 59 2.03 3.32 -13.27
N ARG A 60 1.25 2.86 -14.24
CA ARG A 60 1.70 2.76 -15.64
C ARG A 60 1.64 4.12 -16.33
N SER A 61 2.74 4.52 -16.96
CA SER A 61 2.82 5.79 -17.69
C SER A 61 1.86 5.86 -18.89
N GLU A 62 1.40 4.72 -19.39
CA GLU A 62 0.37 4.65 -20.43
C GLU A 62 -1.00 5.17 -19.98
N ASP A 63 -1.22 5.30 -18.66
CA ASP A 63 -2.43 5.88 -18.09
C ASP A 63 -2.32 7.39 -17.84
N ASP A 64 -1.09 7.95 -17.78
CA ASP A 64 -0.88 9.37 -17.47
C ASP A 64 -1.69 10.32 -18.37
N PRO A 65 -1.81 10.11 -19.70
CA PRO A 65 -2.61 10.96 -20.56
C PRO A 65 -4.13 10.89 -20.31
N LEU A 66 -4.59 9.92 -19.52
CA LEU A 66 -6.00 9.70 -19.19
C LEU A 66 -6.41 10.35 -17.87
N LEU A 67 -5.43 10.73 -17.06
CA LEU A 67 -5.66 11.33 -15.76
C LEU A 67 -6.07 12.80 -15.91
N THR A 68 -7.03 13.23 -15.10
CA THR A 68 -7.49 14.62 -15.06
C THR A 68 -6.62 15.43 -14.11
N PRO A 69 -5.81 16.37 -14.59
CA PRO A 69 -5.03 17.22 -13.69
C PRO A 69 -5.92 18.20 -12.94
N VAL A 70 -5.59 18.48 -11.70
CA VAL A 70 -6.21 19.56 -10.92
C VAL A 70 -5.66 20.89 -11.42
N ASN A 71 -6.55 21.88 -11.61
CA ASN A 71 -6.19 23.25 -11.93
C ASN A 71 -6.19 24.07 -10.63
N ASP A 72 -5.04 24.62 -10.27
CA ASP A 72 -4.85 25.47 -9.10
C ASP A 72 -4.41 26.86 -9.59
N ASP A 73 -5.34 27.83 -9.56
CA ASP A 73 -5.14 29.22 -10.01
C ASP A 73 -4.54 29.38 -11.42
N GLY A 74 -4.84 28.42 -12.32
CA GLY A 74 -4.37 28.42 -13.71
C GLY A 74 -3.20 27.50 -13.99
N ASP A 75 -2.55 26.99 -12.97
CA ASP A 75 -1.48 25.99 -13.07
C ASP A 75 -2.06 24.56 -12.97
N LEU A 76 -1.63 23.69 -13.87
CA LEU A 76 -1.94 22.27 -13.79
C LEU A 76 -0.98 21.60 -12.81
N VAL A 77 -1.54 21.08 -11.73
CA VAL A 77 -0.80 20.38 -10.66
C VAL A 77 -0.98 18.87 -10.79
N GLN A 78 -0.92 18.15 -9.67
CA GLN A 78 -1.11 16.69 -9.65
C GLN A 78 -2.48 16.27 -10.21
N PRO A 79 -2.65 15.04 -10.69
CA PRO A 79 -3.95 14.54 -11.10
C PRO A 79 -4.90 14.43 -9.90
N GLU A 80 -6.21 14.48 -10.15
CA GLU A 80 -7.26 14.30 -9.13
C GLU A 80 -7.09 12.99 -8.38
N HIS A 81 -6.67 11.93 -9.07
CA HIS A 81 -6.33 10.62 -8.51
C HIS A 81 -5.32 9.90 -9.39
N TYR A 82 -4.60 8.96 -8.82
CA TYR A 82 -3.73 8.03 -9.53
C TYR A 82 -4.45 6.70 -9.75
N MET A 83 -4.14 6.03 -10.87
CA MET A 83 -4.77 4.75 -11.23
C MET A 83 -3.73 3.61 -11.18
N PRO A 84 -3.56 2.93 -10.04
CA PRO A 84 -2.69 1.77 -9.94
C PRO A 84 -3.31 0.53 -10.62
N ILE A 85 -2.48 -0.49 -10.87
CA ILE A 85 -2.96 -1.76 -11.46
C ILE A 85 -3.68 -2.67 -10.45
N ILE A 86 -3.45 -2.45 -9.15
CA ILE A 86 -4.11 -3.13 -8.02
C ILE A 86 -4.49 -2.09 -6.97
N PRO A 87 -5.49 -2.34 -6.11
CA PRO A 87 -5.93 -1.38 -5.11
C PRO A 87 -4.89 -1.19 -4.00
N MET A 88 -3.97 -0.24 -4.18
CA MET A 88 -2.85 0.02 -3.27
C MET A 88 -3.30 0.37 -1.85
N ILE A 89 -4.52 0.88 -1.69
CA ILE A 89 -5.11 1.14 -0.37
C ILE A 89 -5.29 -0.15 0.45
N LEU A 90 -5.52 -1.29 -0.18
CA LEU A 90 -5.56 -2.60 0.49
C LEU A 90 -4.17 -3.19 0.66
N VAL A 91 -3.25 -2.93 -0.27
CA VAL A 91 -1.87 -3.44 -0.19
C VAL A 91 -1.11 -2.80 0.97
N ASN A 92 -1.12 -1.47 1.05
CA ASN A 92 -0.36 -0.69 2.04
C ASN A 92 -1.21 -0.22 3.21
N GLY A 93 -2.52 -0.38 3.14
CA GLY A 93 -3.43 0.05 4.18
C GLY A 93 -3.50 1.56 4.39
N CYS A 94 -4.21 1.93 5.45
CA CYS A 94 -4.29 3.29 5.97
C CYS A 94 -4.46 3.20 7.48
N THR A 95 -3.43 3.54 8.24
CA THR A 95 -3.46 3.39 9.71
C THR A 95 -4.20 4.53 10.41
N ALA A 96 -4.20 5.73 9.83
CA ALA A 96 -4.84 6.91 10.39
C ALA A 96 -5.08 7.97 9.30
N GLY A 97 -5.91 7.67 8.31
CA GLY A 97 -6.38 8.66 7.34
C GLY A 97 -7.33 9.63 8.01
N ILE A 98 -7.10 10.93 7.89
CA ILE A 98 -7.95 11.97 8.48
C ILE A 98 -8.38 12.92 7.37
N GLY A 99 -9.69 13.15 7.28
CA GLY A 99 -10.30 14.18 6.46
C GLY A 99 -11.17 15.09 7.32
N THR A 100 -11.68 16.18 6.75
CA THR A 100 -12.59 17.06 7.47
C THR A 100 -13.91 16.34 7.75
N GLY A 101 -14.15 16.02 9.02
CA GLY A 101 -15.37 15.33 9.46
C GLY A 101 -15.41 13.81 9.28
N TRP A 102 -14.30 13.18 8.85
CA TRP A 102 -14.20 11.73 8.69
C TRP A 102 -12.79 11.21 8.94
N SER A 103 -12.70 9.90 9.20
CA SER A 103 -11.43 9.19 9.32
C SER A 103 -11.50 7.87 8.56
N CYS A 104 -10.34 7.30 8.26
CA CYS A 104 -10.21 6.02 7.58
C CYS A 104 -9.15 5.17 8.28
N THR A 105 -9.46 3.89 8.47
CA THR A 105 -8.51 2.89 8.97
C THR A 105 -8.69 1.62 8.17
N ILE A 106 -7.65 1.21 7.47
CA ILE A 106 -7.62 0.00 6.65
C ILE A 106 -6.33 -0.75 6.96
N PRO A 107 -6.38 -2.02 7.38
CA PRO A 107 -5.18 -2.83 7.54
C PRO A 107 -4.55 -3.17 6.18
N CYS A 108 -3.30 -3.59 6.19
CA CYS A 108 -2.63 -4.10 4.99
C CYS A 108 -3.05 -5.53 4.70
N PHE A 109 -3.15 -5.88 3.42
CA PHE A 109 -3.45 -7.24 2.95
C PHE A 109 -2.35 -7.74 2.00
N ASN A 110 -2.30 -9.06 1.83
CA ASN A 110 -1.32 -9.67 0.93
C ASN A 110 -1.62 -9.32 -0.53
N PRO A 111 -0.69 -8.74 -1.27
CA PRO A 111 -0.88 -8.43 -2.69
C PRO A 111 -1.27 -9.64 -3.54
N LEU A 112 -0.79 -10.85 -3.19
CA LEU A 112 -1.12 -12.07 -3.93
C LEU A 112 -2.58 -12.49 -3.73
N ASP A 113 -3.13 -12.31 -2.54
CA ASP A 113 -4.54 -12.62 -2.25
C ASP A 113 -5.46 -11.59 -2.94
N ILE A 114 -5.04 -10.33 -3.00
CA ILE A 114 -5.75 -9.28 -3.76
C ILE A 114 -5.74 -9.63 -5.26
N ILE A 115 -4.61 -10.06 -5.83
CA ILE A 115 -4.50 -10.48 -7.23
C ILE A 115 -5.38 -11.71 -7.49
N ALA A 116 -5.42 -12.68 -6.56
CA ALA A 116 -6.30 -13.84 -6.66
C ALA A 116 -7.77 -13.41 -6.69
N SER A 117 -8.18 -12.47 -5.83
CA SER A 117 -9.53 -11.91 -5.80
C SER A 117 -9.89 -11.19 -7.11
N ILE A 118 -8.96 -10.40 -7.67
CA ILE A 118 -9.15 -9.73 -8.97
C ILE A 118 -9.32 -10.75 -10.10
N ARG A 119 -8.59 -11.85 -10.08
CA ARG A 119 -8.75 -12.93 -11.07
C ARG A 119 -10.14 -13.56 -10.98
N VAL A 120 -10.60 -13.88 -9.77
CA VAL A 120 -11.97 -14.39 -9.57
C VAL A 120 -13.01 -13.38 -10.09
N TRP A 121 -12.83 -12.09 -9.85
CA TRP A 121 -13.69 -11.04 -10.37
C TRP A 121 -13.75 -11.03 -11.91
N LEU A 122 -12.60 -11.15 -12.56
CA LEU A 122 -12.49 -11.21 -14.03
C LEU A 122 -13.10 -12.49 -14.61
N ASP A 123 -12.88 -13.63 -13.97
CA ASP A 123 -13.38 -14.94 -14.42
C ASP A 123 -14.92 -15.03 -14.34
N ASN A 124 -15.54 -14.16 -13.50
CA ASN A 124 -17.00 -14.07 -13.35
C ASN A 124 -17.59 -12.79 -13.98
N ASP A 125 -16.87 -12.13 -14.89
CA ASP A 125 -17.34 -10.91 -15.57
C ASP A 125 -17.84 -9.80 -14.62
N GLY A 126 -17.30 -9.74 -13.39
CA GLY A 126 -17.70 -8.78 -12.34
C GLY A 126 -18.91 -9.19 -11.51
N GLU A 127 -19.51 -10.33 -11.78
CA GLU A 127 -20.60 -10.86 -10.96
C GLU A 127 -20.04 -11.59 -9.73
N VAL A 128 -19.84 -10.85 -8.65
CA VAL A 128 -19.22 -11.36 -7.41
C VAL A 128 -20.19 -11.65 -6.27
N ILE A 129 -21.47 -11.36 -6.49
CA ILE A 129 -22.55 -11.64 -5.52
C ILE A 129 -23.46 -12.70 -6.14
N LEU A 130 -23.54 -13.85 -5.48
CA LEU A 130 -24.50 -14.91 -5.84
C LEU A 130 -25.56 -15.05 -4.77
N GLU A 131 -26.79 -15.19 -5.20
CA GLU A 131 -27.89 -15.66 -4.37
C GLU A 131 -28.01 -17.18 -4.55
N GLU A 132 -27.85 -17.93 -3.47
CA GLU A 132 -27.95 -19.38 -3.51
C GLU A 132 -29.40 -19.79 -3.76
N PRO A 133 -29.70 -20.51 -4.88
CA PRO A 133 -31.09 -20.74 -5.29
C PRO A 133 -31.95 -21.50 -4.29
N GLU A 134 -31.34 -22.32 -3.42
CA GLU A 134 -32.03 -23.17 -2.45
C GLU A 134 -32.25 -22.48 -1.11
N THR A 135 -31.37 -21.61 -0.68
CA THR A 135 -31.41 -20.98 0.65
C THR A 135 -31.78 -19.50 0.60
N GLY A 136 -31.60 -18.83 -0.55
CA GLY A 136 -31.74 -17.39 -0.69
C GLY A 136 -30.64 -16.62 0.01
N GLU A 137 -29.56 -17.29 0.43
CA GLU A 137 -28.42 -16.64 1.05
C GLU A 137 -27.55 -15.94 0.01
N ILE A 138 -27.17 -14.71 0.32
CA ILE A 138 -26.29 -13.91 -0.53
C ILE A 138 -24.85 -14.21 -0.12
N CYS A 139 -24.06 -14.82 -1.00
CA CYS A 139 -22.65 -15.07 -0.79
C CYS A 139 -21.78 -14.25 -1.76
N CYS A 140 -20.61 -13.84 -1.27
CA CYS A 140 -19.60 -13.19 -2.08
C CYS A 140 -18.63 -14.24 -2.61
N LEU A 141 -18.42 -14.27 -3.94
CA LEU A 141 -17.49 -15.19 -4.60
C LEU A 141 -16.03 -14.86 -4.32
N LEU A 142 -15.73 -13.60 -3.98
CA LEU A 142 -14.36 -13.21 -3.69
C LEU A 142 -13.91 -13.85 -2.36
N PRO A 143 -12.69 -14.42 -2.31
CA PRO A 143 -12.17 -15.02 -1.10
C PRO A 143 -12.10 -14.02 0.06
N GLU A 144 -12.27 -14.53 1.28
CA GLU A 144 -12.09 -13.72 2.48
C GLU A 144 -10.62 -13.28 2.60
N LEU A 145 -10.42 -11.99 2.88
CA LEU A 145 -9.10 -11.40 3.04
C LEU A 145 -8.76 -11.25 4.52
N VAL A 146 -7.65 -11.85 4.92
CA VAL A 146 -7.07 -11.69 6.25
C VAL A 146 -5.95 -10.64 6.18
N PRO A 147 -5.90 -9.67 7.11
CA PRO A 147 -4.79 -8.72 7.17
C PRO A 147 -3.43 -9.42 7.18
N TRP A 148 -2.50 -8.86 6.43
CA TRP A 148 -1.15 -9.41 6.30
C TRP A 148 -0.12 -8.28 6.21
N TYR A 149 1.02 -8.47 6.84
CA TYR A 149 2.13 -7.50 6.83
C TYR A 149 3.42 -8.21 6.43
N ARG A 150 4.13 -7.63 5.47
CA ARG A 150 5.41 -8.16 4.98
C ARG A 150 6.40 -8.33 6.13
N ALA A 151 7.06 -9.49 6.16
CA ALA A 151 8.07 -9.87 7.16
C ALA A 151 7.56 -9.96 8.61
N PHE A 152 6.26 -9.84 8.86
CA PHE A 152 5.69 -10.16 10.16
C PHE A 152 5.71 -11.68 10.37
N LYS A 153 6.27 -12.11 11.49
CA LYS A 153 6.47 -13.55 11.83
C LYS A 153 5.39 -14.09 12.77
N GLY A 154 4.59 -13.19 13.37
CA GLY A 154 3.52 -13.55 14.30
C GLY A 154 2.26 -14.05 13.62
N GLU A 155 1.18 -14.17 14.37
CA GLU A 155 -0.10 -14.67 13.90
C GLU A 155 -1.13 -13.54 13.80
N ILE A 156 -1.97 -13.58 12.76
CA ILE A 156 -3.14 -12.70 12.61
C ILE A 156 -4.35 -13.60 12.37
N ALA A 157 -5.35 -13.51 13.24
CA ALA A 157 -6.56 -14.32 13.17
C ALA A 157 -7.81 -13.46 13.41
N ALA A 158 -8.93 -13.83 12.79
CA ALA A 158 -10.23 -13.22 13.05
C ALA A 158 -10.59 -13.36 14.55
N SER A 159 -11.12 -12.29 15.12
CA SER A 159 -11.47 -12.22 16.55
C SER A 159 -12.79 -11.50 16.78
N GLY A 160 -13.80 -11.81 15.97
CA GLY A 160 -15.13 -11.19 15.95
C GLY A 160 -15.33 -10.40 14.66
N ASP A 161 -16.50 -9.81 14.53
CA ASP A 161 -16.89 -9.08 13.32
C ASP A 161 -15.98 -7.87 13.08
N ASN A 162 -15.44 -7.77 11.87
CA ASN A 162 -14.56 -6.67 11.45
C ASN A 162 -13.35 -6.42 12.37
N ARG A 163 -12.90 -7.46 13.09
CA ARG A 163 -11.77 -7.36 14.01
C ARG A 163 -10.83 -8.55 13.86
N PHE A 164 -9.55 -8.26 13.76
CA PHE A 164 -8.48 -9.24 13.71
C PHE A 164 -7.52 -9.03 14.88
N LYS A 165 -7.14 -10.13 15.54
CA LYS A 165 -6.15 -10.14 16.60
C LYS A 165 -4.78 -10.42 16.00
N THR A 166 -3.79 -9.58 16.28
CA THR A 166 -2.38 -9.86 15.96
C THR A 166 -1.65 -10.30 17.21
N GLU A 167 -0.86 -11.34 17.12
CA GLU A 167 -0.09 -11.88 18.23
C GLU A 167 1.40 -11.96 17.91
N GLY A 168 2.21 -11.54 18.88
CA GLY A 168 3.64 -11.76 18.86
C GLY A 168 4.02 -13.21 19.17
N ILE A 169 5.31 -13.51 19.03
CA ILE A 169 5.87 -14.84 19.34
C ILE A 169 6.57 -14.79 20.68
N LEU A 170 6.13 -15.67 21.57
CA LEU A 170 6.76 -15.92 22.87
C LEU A 170 6.98 -17.41 23.04
N THR A 171 8.22 -17.80 23.31
CA THR A 171 8.64 -19.18 23.59
C THR A 171 9.32 -19.27 24.96
N ARG A 172 9.44 -20.48 25.49
CA ARG A 172 10.26 -20.69 26.68
C ARG A 172 11.73 -20.57 26.32
N GLY A 173 12.47 -19.78 27.10
CA GLY A 173 13.90 -19.61 26.90
C GLY A 173 14.68 -20.88 27.33
N SER A 174 15.92 -20.98 26.90
CA SER A 174 16.83 -22.09 27.16
C SER A 174 17.16 -22.27 28.65
N LYS A 175 17.06 -21.20 29.45
CA LYS A 175 17.30 -21.25 30.91
C LYS A 175 15.98 -21.37 31.67
N ARG A 176 16.03 -21.97 32.86
CA ARG A 176 14.89 -22.07 33.77
C ARG A 176 14.35 -20.66 34.10
N ASN A 177 13.03 -20.49 34.11
CA ASN A 177 12.33 -19.23 34.37
C ASN A 177 12.70 -18.10 33.42
N THR A 178 13.04 -18.43 32.16
CA THR A 178 13.22 -17.46 31.10
C THR A 178 12.18 -17.62 29.99
N ALA A 179 11.80 -16.53 29.37
CA ALA A 179 10.99 -16.48 28.16
C ALA A 179 11.73 -15.68 27.08
N GLU A 180 11.58 -16.11 25.85
CA GLU A 180 12.15 -15.49 24.68
C GLU A 180 11.04 -14.93 23.80
N ILE A 181 11.18 -13.66 23.39
CA ILE A 181 10.24 -13.00 22.51
C ILE A 181 10.98 -12.68 21.22
N THR A 182 10.49 -13.20 20.10
CA THR A 182 11.11 -13.04 18.78
C THR A 182 10.24 -12.27 17.79
N GLU A 183 9.00 -11.93 18.20
CA GLU A 183 8.11 -11.08 17.41
C GLU A 183 7.18 -10.31 18.34
N LEU A 184 6.89 -9.03 17.97
CA LEU A 184 5.90 -8.19 18.64
C LEU A 184 4.65 -8.05 17.74
N PRO A 185 3.46 -7.89 18.31
CA PRO A 185 2.26 -7.67 17.53
C PRO A 185 2.35 -6.38 16.70
N ILE A 186 1.60 -6.31 15.62
CA ILE A 186 1.56 -5.15 14.72
C ILE A 186 1.17 -3.88 15.50
N GLY A 187 1.90 -2.78 15.25
CA GLY A 187 1.70 -1.49 15.93
C GLY A 187 2.37 -1.39 17.30
N MET A 188 3.02 -2.45 17.78
CA MET A 188 3.86 -2.41 18.99
C MET A 188 5.33 -2.26 18.58
N TRP A 189 5.94 -1.14 18.97
CA TRP A 189 7.32 -0.82 18.62
C TRP A 189 8.30 -1.34 19.66
N THR A 190 9.50 -1.68 19.22
CA THR A 190 10.50 -2.39 20.03
C THR A 190 10.88 -1.62 21.29
N ASN A 191 11.13 -0.32 21.20
CA ASN A 191 11.55 0.50 22.35
C ASN A 191 10.39 0.71 23.33
N LYS A 192 9.16 0.91 22.84
CA LYS A 192 7.98 1.00 23.70
C LYS A 192 7.73 -0.29 24.48
N PHE A 193 7.94 -1.44 23.85
CA PHE A 193 7.85 -2.73 24.53
C PHE A 193 8.97 -2.89 25.57
N LYS A 194 10.20 -2.49 25.24
CA LYS A 194 11.35 -2.48 26.17
C LYS A 194 11.03 -1.67 27.42
N GLU A 195 10.56 -0.41 27.27
CA GLU A 195 10.17 0.46 28.40
C GLU A 195 9.11 -0.21 29.27
N SER A 196 8.08 -0.79 28.67
CA SER A 196 7.04 -1.52 29.43
C SER A 196 7.62 -2.69 30.22
N CYS A 197 8.63 -3.40 29.71
CA CYS A 197 9.30 -4.47 30.43
C CYS A 197 10.25 -3.96 31.53
N GLU A 198 10.91 -2.82 31.32
CA GLU A 198 11.75 -2.16 32.33
C GLU A 198 10.89 -1.70 33.51
N ASP A 199 9.68 -1.18 33.26
CA ASP A 199 8.70 -0.86 34.29
C ASP A 199 8.29 -2.12 35.11
N LEU A 200 8.12 -3.26 34.45
CA LEU A 200 7.84 -4.51 35.14
C LEU A 200 9.02 -4.98 36.01
N VAL A 201 10.26 -4.70 35.60
CA VAL A 201 11.46 -5.00 36.41
C VAL A 201 11.54 -4.04 37.62
N MET A 202 11.33 -2.75 37.41
CA MET A 202 11.31 -1.76 38.52
C MET A 202 10.25 -2.10 39.55
N ASN A 203 9.08 -2.56 39.12
CA ASN A 203 7.99 -3.01 39.98
C ASN A 203 8.17 -4.42 40.55
N LYS A 204 9.36 -5.05 40.39
CA LYS A 204 9.71 -6.39 40.85
C LYS A 204 8.83 -7.51 40.29
N LYS A 205 8.04 -7.24 39.25
CA LYS A 205 7.20 -8.23 38.56
C LYS A 205 8.02 -9.13 37.64
N LEU A 206 9.11 -8.63 37.08
CA LEU A 206 10.14 -9.38 36.38
C LEU A 206 11.47 -9.24 37.12
N LYS A 207 12.36 -10.22 36.97
CA LYS A 207 13.70 -10.18 37.54
C LYS A 207 14.67 -9.39 36.67
N ALA A 208 14.63 -9.61 35.33
CA ALA A 208 15.53 -8.95 34.39
C ALA A 208 14.97 -9.02 32.98
N ILE A 209 15.41 -8.06 32.16
CA ILE A 209 15.21 -8.02 30.71
C ILE A 209 16.58 -7.92 30.04
N LYS A 210 16.75 -8.62 28.92
CA LYS A 210 17.86 -8.45 27.98
C LYS A 210 17.28 -8.19 26.60
N ASN A 211 17.74 -7.11 25.95
CA ASN A 211 17.33 -6.75 24.60
C ASN A 211 18.48 -7.02 23.63
N TYR A 212 18.25 -7.86 22.66
CA TYR A 212 19.14 -8.19 21.55
C TYR A 212 18.53 -7.80 20.19
N SER A 213 17.44 -6.99 20.22
CA SER A 213 16.77 -6.54 19.01
C SER A 213 17.66 -5.65 18.17
N SER A 214 17.49 -5.74 16.87
CA SER A 214 18.10 -4.85 15.87
C SER A 214 17.03 -3.89 15.29
N THR A 215 17.40 -3.11 14.29
CA THR A 215 16.46 -2.27 13.54
C THR A 215 15.42 -3.07 12.77
N GLN A 216 15.70 -4.34 12.47
CA GLN A 216 14.84 -5.22 11.69
C GLN A 216 14.20 -6.33 12.51
N ASP A 217 14.95 -6.94 13.44
CA ASP A 217 14.53 -8.11 14.20
C ASP A 217 14.26 -7.78 15.65
N VAL A 218 13.25 -8.43 16.20
CA VAL A 218 12.88 -8.37 17.63
C VAL A 218 13.50 -9.57 18.33
N HIS A 219 14.23 -9.32 19.42
CA HIS A 219 14.75 -10.39 20.28
C HIS A 219 14.91 -9.92 21.72
N PHE A 220 14.04 -10.38 22.60
CA PHE A 220 14.12 -10.14 24.04
C PHE A 220 14.23 -11.44 24.81
N ILE A 221 15.02 -11.44 25.87
CA ILE A 221 15.03 -12.50 26.87
C ILE A 221 14.57 -11.91 28.19
N LEU A 222 13.44 -12.39 28.67
CA LEU A 222 12.85 -12.01 29.95
C LEU A 222 13.16 -13.07 31.00
N THR A 223 13.49 -12.65 32.22
CA THR A 223 13.68 -13.54 33.36
C THR A 223 12.56 -13.31 34.37
N GLU A 224 11.80 -14.37 34.69
CA GLU A 224 10.72 -14.31 35.65
C GLU A 224 11.26 -14.09 37.06
N SER A 225 10.55 -13.27 37.87
CA SER A 225 10.78 -13.18 39.30
C SER A 225 10.08 -14.35 40.02
N PRO A 226 10.63 -14.92 41.11
CA PRO A 226 9.99 -15.97 41.86
C PRO A 226 8.58 -15.58 42.34
N ASP A 227 8.41 -14.35 42.80
CA ASP A 227 7.16 -13.81 43.34
C ASP A 227 6.46 -12.88 42.33
N GLY A 228 6.92 -12.88 41.07
CA GLY A 228 6.42 -12.01 40.02
C GLY A 228 5.38 -12.65 39.12
N ILE A 229 5.20 -12.02 37.95
CA ILE A 229 4.27 -12.50 36.92
C ILE A 229 4.94 -13.56 36.03
N LYS A 230 4.14 -14.52 35.57
CA LYS A 230 4.59 -15.48 34.55
C LYS A 230 4.64 -14.84 33.19
N CYS A 231 5.70 -15.08 32.42
CA CYS A 231 5.83 -14.65 31.06
C CYS A 231 4.92 -15.48 30.15
N ASN A 232 3.80 -14.92 29.76
CA ASN A 232 2.88 -15.44 28.77
C ASN A 232 2.39 -14.29 27.88
N LYS A 233 1.78 -14.60 26.72
CA LYS A 233 1.30 -13.59 25.76
C LYS A 233 0.37 -12.55 26.39
N SER A 234 -0.51 -12.97 27.33
CA SER A 234 -1.45 -12.08 28.00
C SER A 234 -0.77 -11.09 28.94
N ASN A 235 0.07 -11.60 29.86
CA ASN A 235 0.78 -10.79 30.86
C ASN A 235 1.78 -9.83 30.19
N MET A 236 2.39 -10.24 29.08
CA MET A 236 3.32 -9.41 28.30
C MET A 236 2.59 -8.52 27.27
N LYS A 237 1.26 -8.54 27.24
CA LYS A 237 0.43 -7.79 26.29
C LYS A 237 0.88 -7.99 24.83
N LEU A 238 1.30 -9.22 24.47
CA LEU A 238 1.77 -9.54 23.12
C LEU A 238 0.61 -9.77 22.15
N HIS A 239 -0.37 -8.90 22.18
CA HIS A 239 -1.47 -8.85 21.21
C HIS A 239 -1.94 -7.44 20.99
N THR A 240 -2.38 -7.16 19.78
CA THR A 240 -3.09 -5.93 19.38
C THR A 240 -4.25 -6.29 18.46
N TYR A 241 -5.07 -5.31 18.11
CA TYR A 241 -6.23 -5.53 17.24
C TYR A 241 -6.16 -4.62 16.02
N LEU A 242 -6.53 -5.18 14.88
CA LEU A 242 -6.75 -4.47 13.63
C LEU A 242 -8.25 -4.47 13.34
N TYR A 243 -8.75 -3.42 12.73
CA TYR A 243 -10.17 -3.23 12.47
C TYR A 243 -10.41 -2.90 11.01
N THR A 244 -11.47 -3.48 10.44
CA THR A 244 -11.99 -3.18 9.10
C THR A 244 -13.33 -2.43 9.16
N SER A 245 -13.75 -2.00 10.36
CA SER A 245 -15.03 -1.33 10.59
C SER A 245 -15.09 0.15 10.16
N ASN A 246 -13.95 0.75 9.81
CA ASN A 246 -13.86 2.18 9.47
C ASN A 246 -13.11 2.39 8.13
N MET A 247 -13.54 1.70 7.09
CA MET A 247 -12.98 1.82 5.75
C MET A 247 -13.76 2.86 4.95
N VAL A 248 -13.45 4.15 5.16
CA VAL A 248 -14.12 5.27 4.49
C VAL A 248 -13.23 5.81 3.39
N LEU A 249 -13.68 5.71 2.15
CA LEU A 249 -12.94 6.11 0.94
C LEU A 249 -13.86 6.90 0.00
N PHE A 250 -13.27 7.54 -1.02
CA PHE A 250 -14.02 8.09 -2.12
C PHE A 250 -14.41 6.98 -3.11
N ASN A 251 -15.66 7.01 -3.57
CA ASN A 251 -16.15 6.14 -4.63
C ASN A 251 -15.81 6.73 -6.02
N GLU A 252 -16.23 6.04 -7.09
CA GLU A 252 -16.03 6.42 -8.48
C GLU A 252 -16.67 7.78 -8.87
N LYS A 253 -17.56 8.31 -8.03
CA LYS A 253 -18.22 9.62 -8.19
C LYS A 253 -17.61 10.69 -7.29
N ASN A 254 -16.44 10.43 -6.72
CA ASN A 254 -15.76 11.33 -5.78
C ASN A 254 -16.61 11.67 -4.53
N GLN A 255 -17.45 10.73 -4.09
CA GLN A 255 -18.28 10.85 -2.90
C GLN A 255 -17.73 9.95 -1.80
N LEU A 256 -17.75 10.43 -0.55
CA LEU A 256 -17.37 9.61 0.59
C LEU A 256 -18.33 8.42 0.75
N LYS A 257 -17.75 7.23 0.82
CA LYS A 257 -18.47 5.99 1.07
C LYS A 257 -17.75 5.18 2.13
N LYS A 258 -18.51 4.65 3.08
CA LYS A 258 -18.04 3.61 3.98
C LYS A 258 -18.19 2.25 3.30
N PHE A 259 -17.11 1.52 3.22
CA PHE A 259 -17.06 0.15 2.70
C PHE A 259 -17.12 -0.82 3.88
N GLU A 260 -17.96 -1.83 3.78
CA GLU A 260 -18.14 -2.79 4.88
C GLU A 260 -17.12 -3.93 4.81
N THR A 261 -16.64 -4.29 3.61
CA THR A 261 -15.66 -5.36 3.39
C THR A 261 -14.55 -4.94 2.43
N PRO A 262 -13.34 -5.52 2.54
CA PRO A 262 -12.27 -5.33 1.55
C PRO A 262 -12.67 -5.79 0.14
N GLN A 263 -13.50 -6.81 0.03
CA GLN A 263 -14.02 -7.34 -1.24
C GLN A 263 -14.86 -6.30 -1.99
N GLU A 264 -15.64 -5.50 -1.27
CA GLU A 264 -16.40 -4.39 -1.87
C GLU A 264 -15.49 -3.31 -2.46
N ILE A 265 -14.33 -3.07 -1.83
CA ILE A 265 -13.30 -2.15 -2.36
C ILE A 265 -12.71 -2.73 -3.65
N ILE A 266 -12.41 -4.04 -3.69
CA ILE A 266 -11.88 -4.71 -4.88
C ILE A 266 -12.88 -4.63 -6.02
N ASP A 267 -14.15 -4.91 -5.77
CA ASP A 267 -15.21 -4.84 -6.79
C ASP A 267 -15.25 -3.45 -7.44
N LYS A 268 -15.36 -2.40 -6.63
CA LYS A 268 -15.41 -1.02 -7.15
C LYS A 268 -14.13 -0.62 -7.87
N PHE A 269 -12.98 -1.01 -7.36
CA PHE A 269 -11.70 -0.79 -8.01
C PHE A 269 -11.63 -1.46 -9.40
N CYS A 270 -12.07 -2.71 -9.51
CA CYS A 270 -12.04 -3.47 -10.76
C CYS A 270 -12.91 -2.81 -11.84
N VAL A 271 -14.11 -2.36 -11.49
CA VAL A 271 -15.00 -1.63 -12.42
C VAL A 271 -14.29 -0.40 -13.00
N VAL A 272 -13.75 0.46 -12.13
CA VAL A 272 -13.06 1.69 -12.55
C VAL A 272 -11.81 1.35 -13.35
N ARG A 273 -11.01 0.38 -12.90
CA ARG A 273 -9.77 -0.03 -13.59
C ARG A 273 -10.05 -0.58 -14.99
N LEU A 274 -11.10 -1.37 -15.17
CA LEU A 274 -11.49 -1.89 -16.47
C LEU A 274 -11.88 -0.77 -17.43
N GLU A 275 -12.57 0.27 -16.94
CA GLU A 275 -12.88 1.46 -17.73
C GLU A 275 -11.60 2.17 -18.20
N TYR A 276 -10.61 2.35 -17.31
CA TYR A 276 -9.32 2.94 -17.68
C TYR A 276 -8.57 2.11 -18.74
N TYR A 277 -8.62 0.79 -18.72
CA TYR A 277 -8.06 -0.04 -19.79
C TYR A 277 -8.75 0.21 -21.13
N ASN A 278 -10.07 0.39 -21.14
CA ASN A 278 -10.80 0.75 -22.35
C ASN A 278 -10.44 2.14 -22.87
N LEU A 279 -10.29 3.12 -21.98
CA LEU A 279 -9.85 4.48 -22.33
C LEU A 279 -8.41 4.45 -22.87
N ARG A 280 -7.49 3.71 -22.23
CA ARG A 280 -6.12 3.53 -22.71
C ARG A 280 -6.08 2.97 -24.12
N LYS A 281 -6.84 1.91 -24.39
CA LYS A 281 -6.95 1.31 -25.73
C LYS A 281 -7.39 2.34 -26.77
N LYS A 282 -8.44 3.11 -26.49
CA LYS A 282 -8.95 4.16 -27.40
C LYS A 282 -7.90 5.25 -27.64
N HIS A 283 -7.24 5.71 -26.59
CA HIS A 283 -6.18 6.71 -26.68
C HIS A 283 -5.00 6.22 -27.54
N GLN A 284 -4.51 4.99 -27.29
CA GLN A 284 -3.40 4.41 -28.04
C GLN A 284 -3.74 4.23 -29.53
N ILE A 285 -4.96 3.76 -29.84
CA ILE A 285 -5.41 3.63 -31.24
C ILE A 285 -5.36 4.98 -31.92
N LYS A 286 -5.95 6.03 -31.32
CA LYS A 286 -5.96 7.38 -31.85
C LYS A 286 -4.54 7.93 -32.08
N ALA A 287 -3.64 7.73 -31.11
CA ALA A 287 -2.24 8.16 -31.22
C ALA A 287 -1.49 7.45 -32.35
N LEU A 288 -1.75 6.12 -32.54
CA LEU A 288 -1.17 5.35 -33.62
C LEU A 288 -1.71 5.74 -34.99
N GLU A 289 -3.00 6.05 -35.12
CA GLU A 289 -3.61 6.55 -36.34
C GLU A 289 -3.01 7.91 -36.76
N GLN A 290 -2.85 8.83 -35.80
CA GLN A 290 -2.19 10.11 -36.06
C GLN A 290 -0.73 9.91 -36.51
N ARG A 291 0.02 9.02 -35.86
CA ARG A 291 1.39 8.72 -36.22
C ARG A 291 1.47 8.09 -37.62
N LEU A 292 0.56 7.19 -37.93
CA LEU A 292 0.46 6.57 -39.27
C LEU A 292 0.21 7.63 -40.36
N GLN A 293 -0.71 8.57 -40.11
CA GLN A 293 -0.98 9.68 -41.04
C GLN A 293 0.27 10.54 -41.28
N VAL A 294 0.99 10.91 -40.21
CA VAL A 294 2.24 11.69 -40.33
C VAL A 294 3.30 10.91 -41.12
N LEU A 295 3.47 9.62 -40.85
CA LEU A 295 4.43 8.80 -41.57
C LEU A 295 4.06 8.60 -43.04
N GLY A 296 2.77 8.38 -43.35
CA GLY A 296 2.27 8.28 -44.72
C GLY A 296 2.47 9.60 -45.50
N ASN A 297 2.26 10.75 -44.87
CA ASN A 297 2.55 12.02 -45.50
C ASN A 297 4.06 12.21 -45.77
N LYS A 298 4.94 11.79 -44.82
CA LYS A 298 6.38 11.81 -45.03
C LYS A 298 6.82 10.89 -46.20
N GLU A 299 6.30 9.65 -46.23
CA GLU A 299 6.55 8.70 -47.31
C GLU A 299 6.15 9.30 -48.67
N ARG A 300 4.92 9.87 -48.74
CA ARG A 300 4.43 10.49 -49.97
C ARG A 300 5.34 11.64 -50.44
N ILE A 301 5.74 12.55 -49.57
CA ILE A 301 6.64 13.67 -49.91
C ILE A 301 7.99 13.14 -50.42
N ILE A 302 8.57 12.15 -49.70
CA ILE A 302 9.86 11.55 -50.10
C ILE A 302 9.74 10.91 -51.49
N THR A 303 8.67 10.17 -51.75
CA THR A 303 8.40 9.55 -53.05
C THR A 303 8.25 10.59 -54.16
N GLU A 304 7.44 11.65 -53.96
CA GLU A 304 7.22 12.74 -54.89
C GLU A 304 8.52 13.52 -55.21
N VAL A 305 9.42 13.68 -54.22
CA VAL A 305 10.75 14.30 -54.39
C VAL A 305 11.67 13.37 -55.22
N ILE A 306 11.67 12.08 -54.95
CA ILE A 306 12.48 11.09 -55.71
C ILE A 306 12.02 11.00 -57.16
N GLU A 307 10.70 11.01 -57.39
CA GLU A 307 10.07 10.99 -58.72
C GLU A 307 10.16 12.36 -59.42
N LYS A 308 10.76 13.40 -58.79
CA LYS A 308 10.92 14.74 -59.30
C LYS A 308 9.58 15.43 -59.64
N THR A 309 8.49 15.04 -59.03
CA THR A 309 7.18 15.66 -59.19
C THR A 309 7.07 16.94 -58.36
N VAL A 310 7.88 17.05 -57.25
CA VAL A 310 8.02 18.27 -56.44
C VAL A 310 9.47 18.74 -56.49
N PRO A 311 9.79 19.89 -57.13
CA PRO A 311 11.16 20.42 -57.21
C PRO A 311 11.55 21.16 -55.95
N VAL A 312 12.04 20.45 -54.93
CA VAL A 312 12.41 21.04 -53.60
C VAL A 312 13.68 21.89 -53.67
N MET A 313 14.50 21.76 -54.70
CA MET A 313 15.79 22.47 -54.82
C MET A 313 15.81 23.71 -55.72
N GLU A 314 14.69 24.07 -56.33
CA GLU A 314 14.62 25.16 -57.32
C GLU A 314 13.56 26.24 -57.03
N GLN A 315 12.90 26.18 -55.89
CA GLN A 315 11.84 27.15 -55.55
C GLN A 315 12.15 27.86 -54.23
N ASP A 316 11.75 29.14 -54.12
CA ASP A 316 11.79 29.90 -52.87
C ASP A 316 10.90 29.21 -51.79
N GLU A 317 11.27 29.36 -50.51
CA GLU A 317 10.61 28.74 -49.36
C GLU A 317 9.07 28.91 -49.36
N ASP A 318 8.57 30.06 -49.84
CA ASP A 318 7.14 30.37 -49.92
C ASP A 318 6.36 29.57 -50.98
N ALA A 319 7.03 28.90 -51.91
CA ALA A 319 6.39 28.13 -52.99
C ALA A 319 6.29 26.63 -52.65
N THR A 320 6.88 26.16 -51.51
CA THR A 320 6.97 24.75 -51.16
C THR A 320 5.99 24.34 -50.03
N ILE A 321 5.30 25.33 -49.43
CA ILE A 321 4.23 25.14 -48.45
C ILE A 321 2.90 25.14 -49.16
#